data_ae85ca5d021fb6d5426ce0a9fcff7a2e
#
_entry.id   ae85ca5d021fb6d5426ce0a9fcff7a2e
#
_cell.length_a   1.000
_cell.length_b   1.000
_cell.length_c   1.000
_cell.angle_alpha   90.00
_cell.angle_beta   90.00
_cell.angle_gamma   90.00
#
_symmetry.space_group_name_H-M   'P 1'
#
loop_
_entity.id
_entity.type
_entity.pdbx_description
1 polymer ?
#
loop_
_entity_poly.entity_id
_entity_poly.type
_entity_poly.pdbx_seq_one_letter_code
_entity_poly.pdbx_strand_id
1 'polypeptide(L)'
;GNGLLRDMLGIRSEEFNILGEEAEGEPSEISLSNGLTTRLWQNDVTSVAADTTVLASYAGKSAADWELERTPAITSRPYGNGTAIYVGCDLNRHDIAQLLKALGSRWQELSAQPTESGQTPTYPTTDPRILHTIRRSADGSTRFDFYLNRSNQPVAVNGIEGEPIIVYRCEADTTGYTLNRNAILIAKASC
;
A
#
# COMPACT_ATOMS: atom_id res chain seq x y z
N GLY A 1 -3.13 -20.54 -2.94
CA GLY A 1 -3.92 -20.05 -1.80
C GLY A 1 -3.23 -18.91 -1.09
N ASN A 2 -3.96 -18.07 -0.35
CA ASN A 2 -3.46 -16.85 0.30
C ASN A 2 -2.52 -17.09 1.51
N GLY A 3 -2.13 -18.34 1.77
CA GLY A 3 -1.21 -18.70 2.85
C GLY A 3 -1.72 -18.22 4.22
N LEU A 4 -0.80 -17.65 5.00
CA LEU A 4 -1.05 -17.17 6.36
C LEU A 4 -2.03 -15.96 6.43
N LEU A 5 -2.27 -15.27 5.32
CA LEU A 5 -3.16 -14.09 5.27
C LEU A 5 -4.63 -14.47 5.01
N ARG A 6 -4.94 -15.75 4.78
CA ARG A 6 -6.28 -16.21 4.44
C ARG A 6 -7.33 -15.80 5.48
N ASP A 7 -7.02 -15.98 6.75
CA ASP A 7 -7.95 -15.65 7.83
C ASP A 7 -8.17 -14.15 7.97
N MET A 8 -7.13 -13.35 7.73
CA MET A 8 -7.22 -11.90 7.76
C MET A 8 -8.01 -11.34 6.57
N LEU A 9 -7.75 -11.85 5.37
CA LEU A 9 -8.35 -11.34 4.14
C LEU A 9 -9.76 -11.92 3.89
N GLY A 10 -10.06 -13.08 4.47
CA GLY A 10 -11.33 -13.77 4.25
C GLY A 10 -11.57 -14.23 2.83
N ILE A 11 -10.50 -14.49 2.07
CA ILE A 11 -10.58 -14.91 0.68
C ILE A 11 -9.72 -16.14 0.41
N ARG A 12 -10.05 -16.85 -0.65
CA ARG A 12 -9.20 -17.89 -1.25
C ARG A 12 -8.94 -17.51 -2.71
N SER A 13 -7.67 -17.46 -3.09
CA SER A 13 -7.22 -17.28 -4.45
C SER A 13 -6.42 -18.51 -4.85
N GLU A 14 -6.69 -19.05 -6.03
CA GLU A 14 -6.04 -20.28 -6.53
C GLU A 14 -5.06 -19.98 -7.64
N GLU A 15 -5.37 -19.03 -8.51
CA GLU A 15 -4.59 -18.72 -9.70
C GLU A 15 -4.14 -17.26 -9.70
N PHE A 16 -2.94 -17.07 -10.25
CA PHE A 16 -2.38 -15.79 -10.59
C PHE A 16 -2.05 -15.81 -12.08
N ASN A 17 -2.73 -14.98 -12.85
CA ASN A 17 -2.55 -14.90 -14.28
C ASN A 17 -1.90 -13.58 -14.68
N ILE A 18 -0.98 -13.66 -15.63
CA ILE A 18 -0.40 -12.48 -16.27
C ILE A 18 -1.21 -12.23 -17.53
N LEU A 19 -1.75 -11.01 -17.64
CA LEU A 19 -2.44 -10.57 -18.84
C LEU A 19 -1.39 -10.32 -19.93
N GLY A 20 -1.51 -11.06 -21.04
CA GLY A 20 -0.60 -10.89 -22.17
C GLY A 20 -0.94 -9.67 -23.02
N GLU A 21 -0.09 -9.37 -23.99
CA GLU A 21 -0.45 -8.48 -25.08
C GLU A 21 -1.44 -9.19 -26.00
N GLU A 22 -2.45 -8.48 -26.49
CA GLU A 22 -3.31 -8.99 -27.55
C GLU A 22 -2.50 -9.20 -28.84
N ALA A 23 -3.01 -10.03 -29.75
CA ALA A 23 -2.31 -10.40 -30.98
C ALA A 23 -1.91 -9.21 -31.89
N GLU A 24 -2.44 -8.02 -31.63
CA GLU A 24 -2.14 -6.76 -32.35
C GLU A 24 -1.26 -5.82 -31.53
N GLY A 25 -0.67 -6.26 -30.40
CA GLY A 25 0.25 -5.47 -29.56
C GLY A 25 -0.43 -4.50 -28.59
N GLU A 26 -1.75 -4.50 -28.50
CA GLU A 26 -2.45 -3.76 -27.45
C GLU A 26 -2.48 -4.60 -26.15
N PRO A 27 -2.21 -4.01 -24.99
CA PRO A 27 -2.27 -4.72 -23.73
C PRO A 27 -3.70 -5.16 -23.43
N SER A 28 -3.90 -6.39 -23.05
CA SER A 28 -5.19 -6.87 -22.56
C SER A 28 -5.63 -6.02 -21.37
N GLU A 29 -6.81 -5.40 -21.48
CA GLU A 29 -7.38 -4.59 -20.40
C GLU A 29 -8.69 -5.20 -19.92
N ILE A 30 -8.79 -5.41 -18.61
CA ILE A 30 -10.01 -5.89 -17.98
C ILE A 30 -10.60 -4.76 -17.14
N SER A 31 -11.87 -4.44 -17.39
CA SER A 31 -12.62 -3.47 -16.58
C SER A 31 -13.05 -4.08 -15.25
N LEU A 32 -13.12 -3.23 -14.23
CA LEU A 32 -13.71 -3.56 -12.93
C LEU A 32 -15.09 -2.90 -12.79
N SER A 33 -15.96 -3.49 -11.99
CA SER A 33 -17.35 -3.04 -11.78
C SER A 33 -17.45 -1.64 -11.15
N ASN A 34 -16.38 -1.13 -10.58
CA ASN A 34 -16.27 0.23 -9.99
C ASN A 34 -15.62 1.25 -10.94
N GLY A 35 -15.38 0.90 -12.21
CA GLY A 35 -14.82 1.77 -13.24
C GLY A 35 -13.29 1.83 -13.29
N LEU A 36 -12.59 1.08 -12.44
CA LEU A 36 -11.14 0.91 -12.53
C LEU A 36 -10.80 -0.14 -13.60
N THR A 37 -9.52 -0.24 -13.96
CA THR A 37 -9.03 -1.20 -14.95
C THR A 37 -7.74 -1.87 -14.50
N THR A 38 -7.48 -3.09 -15.00
CA THR A 38 -6.23 -3.84 -14.81
C THR A 38 -5.65 -4.27 -16.15
N ARG A 39 -4.31 -4.35 -16.25
CA ARG A 39 -3.61 -4.62 -17.53
C ARG A 39 -2.50 -5.66 -17.46
N LEU A 40 -1.85 -5.84 -16.31
CA LEU A 40 -0.64 -6.66 -16.21
C LEU A 40 -0.92 -8.03 -15.62
N TRP A 41 -1.68 -8.08 -14.54
CA TRP A 41 -1.96 -9.32 -13.85
C TRP A 41 -3.30 -9.27 -13.12
N GLN A 42 -3.84 -10.43 -12.83
CA GLN A 42 -5.05 -10.60 -12.05
C GLN A 42 -4.98 -11.92 -11.25
N ASN A 43 -5.71 -11.95 -10.15
CA ASN A 43 -5.91 -13.14 -9.34
C ASN A 43 -7.36 -13.62 -9.48
N ASP A 44 -7.51 -14.93 -9.60
CA ASP A 44 -8.82 -15.58 -9.47
C ASP A 44 -9.15 -15.80 -7.99
N VAL A 45 -10.16 -15.10 -7.48
CA VAL A 45 -10.69 -15.26 -6.12
C VAL A 45 -11.87 -16.22 -6.16
N THR A 46 -11.63 -17.46 -5.75
CA THR A 46 -12.61 -18.56 -5.85
C THR A 46 -13.62 -18.58 -4.71
N SER A 47 -13.32 -17.94 -3.58
CA SER A 47 -14.28 -17.82 -2.47
C SER A 47 -13.99 -16.62 -1.58
N VAL A 48 -15.06 -16.07 -0.98
CA VAL A 48 -15.05 -14.99 0.02
C VAL A 48 -15.82 -15.41 1.26
N ALA A 49 -15.31 -15.04 2.43
CA ALA A 49 -16.02 -15.25 3.70
C ALA A 49 -17.25 -14.36 3.78
N ALA A 50 -18.25 -14.77 4.60
CA ALA A 50 -19.54 -14.08 4.70
C ALA A 50 -19.42 -12.62 5.21
N ASP A 51 -18.40 -12.33 5.99
CA ASP A 51 -18.09 -10.98 6.53
C ASP A 51 -17.14 -10.17 5.63
N THR A 52 -16.79 -10.69 4.46
CA THR A 52 -15.97 -10.01 3.48
C THR A 52 -16.85 -9.28 2.46
N THR A 53 -16.64 -7.99 2.29
CA THR A 53 -17.34 -7.16 1.30
C THR A 53 -16.55 -7.12 0.00
N VAL A 54 -17.19 -7.41 -1.13
CA VAL A 54 -16.63 -7.21 -2.47
C VAL A 54 -16.79 -5.74 -2.85
N LEU A 55 -15.67 -5.04 -3.04
CA LEU A 55 -15.64 -3.62 -3.44
C LEU A 55 -15.63 -3.46 -4.97
N ALA A 56 -15.05 -4.41 -5.67
CA ALA A 56 -15.08 -4.48 -7.13
C ALA A 56 -14.94 -5.93 -7.60
N SER A 57 -15.58 -6.24 -8.72
CA SER A 57 -15.45 -7.50 -9.44
C SER A 57 -14.93 -7.24 -10.85
N TYR A 58 -14.34 -8.23 -11.48
CA TYR A 58 -14.03 -8.16 -12.91
C TYR A 58 -15.33 -8.06 -13.72
N ALA A 59 -15.31 -7.27 -14.80
CA ALA A 59 -16.50 -6.94 -15.58
C ALA A 59 -16.15 -6.78 -17.08
N GLY A 60 -17.18 -6.88 -17.91
CA GLY A 60 -17.08 -6.66 -19.35
C GLY A 60 -16.62 -7.90 -20.12
N LYS A 61 -16.51 -7.74 -21.44
CA LYS A 61 -16.21 -8.84 -22.36
C LYS A 61 -14.84 -9.47 -22.09
N SER A 62 -13.82 -8.65 -21.87
CA SER A 62 -12.47 -9.15 -21.58
C SER A 62 -12.42 -9.99 -20.31
N ALA A 63 -13.22 -9.66 -19.28
CA ALA A 63 -13.32 -10.49 -18.08
C ALA A 63 -13.99 -11.84 -18.37
N ALA A 64 -15.00 -11.86 -19.24
CA ALA A 64 -15.67 -13.09 -19.67
C ALA A 64 -14.74 -13.99 -20.51
N ASP A 65 -13.91 -13.41 -21.37
CA ASP A 65 -12.92 -14.14 -22.17
C ASP A 65 -11.86 -14.85 -21.31
N TRP A 66 -11.62 -14.36 -20.08
CA TRP A 66 -10.74 -14.95 -19.06
C TRP A 66 -11.48 -15.78 -18.00
N GLU A 67 -12.79 -16.04 -18.18
CA GLU A 67 -13.65 -16.73 -17.21
C GLU A 67 -13.72 -16.06 -15.83
N LEU A 68 -13.46 -14.75 -15.77
CA LEU A 68 -13.39 -13.96 -14.54
C LEU A 68 -14.63 -13.10 -14.29
N GLU A 69 -15.59 -13.08 -15.22
CA GLU A 69 -16.76 -12.21 -15.10
C GLU A 69 -17.46 -12.41 -13.75
N ARG A 70 -17.62 -11.31 -12.97
CA ARG A 70 -18.17 -11.27 -11.62
C ARG A 70 -17.31 -11.87 -10.51
N THR A 71 -16.13 -12.42 -10.81
CA THR A 71 -15.22 -12.82 -9.73
C THR A 71 -14.68 -11.58 -8.99
N PRO A 72 -14.48 -11.66 -7.66
CA PRO A 72 -14.01 -10.53 -6.87
C PRO A 72 -12.59 -10.12 -7.27
N ALA A 73 -12.38 -8.83 -7.53
CA ALA A 73 -11.08 -8.24 -7.81
C ALA A 73 -10.53 -7.44 -6.61
N ILE A 74 -11.40 -6.72 -5.89
CA ILE A 74 -11.04 -5.94 -4.72
C ILE A 74 -12.02 -6.28 -3.61
N THR A 75 -11.50 -6.61 -2.42
CA THR A 75 -12.34 -6.93 -1.26
C THR A 75 -11.90 -6.18 -0.01
N SER A 76 -12.80 -6.01 0.95
CA SER A 76 -12.50 -5.51 2.28
C SER A 76 -13.14 -6.39 3.35
N ARG A 77 -12.45 -6.57 4.47
CA ARG A 77 -12.93 -7.34 5.61
C ARG A 77 -12.57 -6.67 6.93
N PRO A 78 -13.48 -6.57 7.90
CA PRO A 78 -13.13 -6.22 9.27
C PRO A 78 -12.15 -7.25 9.84
N TYR A 79 -11.05 -6.79 10.45
CA TYR A 79 -10.09 -7.67 11.11
C TYR A 79 -9.47 -7.00 12.33
N GLY A 80 -9.66 -7.56 13.49
CA GLY A 80 -9.28 -6.93 14.76
C GLY A 80 -9.95 -5.55 14.89
N ASN A 81 -9.19 -4.53 15.20
CA ASN A 81 -9.65 -3.14 15.30
C ASN A 81 -9.54 -2.37 13.97
N GLY A 82 -9.33 -3.06 12.87
CA GLY A 82 -9.10 -2.44 11.56
C GLY A 82 -9.86 -3.11 10.43
N THR A 83 -9.44 -2.81 9.22
CA THR A 83 -9.98 -3.38 7.98
C THR A 83 -8.84 -3.89 7.12
N ALA A 84 -8.91 -5.14 6.71
CA ALA A 84 -8.03 -5.71 5.71
C ALA A 84 -8.61 -5.48 4.32
N ILE A 85 -7.79 -4.98 3.40
CA ILE A 85 -8.16 -4.75 2.00
C ILE A 85 -7.26 -5.61 1.13
N TYR A 86 -7.87 -6.33 0.23
CA TYR A 86 -7.18 -7.10 -0.79
C TYR A 86 -7.42 -6.50 -2.16
N VAL A 87 -6.35 -6.33 -2.91
CA VAL A 87 -6.38 -5.93 -4.32
C VAL A 87 -5.76 -7.07 -5.12
N GLY A 88 -6.57 -7.77 -5.87
CA GLY A 88 -6.22 -8.98 -6.64
C GLY A 88 -5.81 -8.70 -8.08
N CYS A 89 -5.46 -7.45 -8.42
CA CYS A 89 -5.07 -7.06 -9.77
C CYS A 89 -4.07 -5.90 -9.71
N ASP A 90 -3.36 -5.63 -10.81
CA ASP A 90 -2.59 -4.40 -10.90
C ASP A 90 -3.52 -3.21 -11.13
N LEU A 91 -3.22 -2.14 -10.45
CA LEU A 91 -3.88 -0.86 -10.66
C LEU A 91 -2.81 0.18 -11.01
N ASN A 92 -3.09 1.02 -11.99
CA ASN A 92 -2.21 2.12 -12.29
C ASN A 92 -2.23 3.17 -11.14
N ARG A 93 -1.28 4.11 -11.17
CA ARG A 93 -1.13 5.12 -10.10
C ARG A 93 -2.40 5.95 -9.85
N HIS A 94 -3.15 6.27 -10.92
CA HIS A 94 -4.36 7.05 -10.84
C HIS A 94 -5.48 6.25 -10.13
N ASP A 95 -5.65 4.98 -10.51
CA ASP A 95 -6.66 4.09 -9.96
C ASP A 95 -6.38 3.76 -8.50
N ILE A 96 -5.11 3.55 -8.13
CA ILE A 96 -4.70 3.42 -6.71
C ILE A 96 -5.10 4.68 -5.94
N ALA A 97 -4.84 5.87 -6.47
CA ALA A 97 -5.21 7.12 -5.80
C ALA A 97 -6.73 7.27 -5.64
N GLN A 98 -7.52 6.88 -6.64
CA GLN A 98 -8.99 6.86 -6.55
C GLN A 98 -9.48 5.85 -5.50
N LEU A 99 -8.93 4.64 -5.50
CA LEU A 99 -9.26 3.62 -4.52
C LEU A 99 -8.96 4.11 -3.10
N LEU A 100 -7.77 4.65 -2.86
CA LEU A 100 -7.38 5.19 -1.56
C LEU A 100 -8.25 6.37 -1.13
N LYS A 101 -8.66 7.24 -2.05
CA LYS A 101 -9.59 8.33 -1.78
C LYS A 101 -10.98 7.83 -1.39
N ALA A 102 -11.49 6.85 -2.11
CA ALA A 102 -12.77 6.21 -1.81
C ALA A 102 -12.76 5.49 -0.46
N LEU A 103 -11.62 4.85 -0.11
CA LEU A 103 -11.40 4.22 1.18
C LEU A 103 -11.11 5.24 2.28
N GLY A 104 -10.48 6.38 1.97
CA GLY A 104 -10.11 7.42 2.91
C GLY A 104 -11.29 8.16 3.52
N SER A 105 -12.38 8.36 2.79
CA SER A 105 -13.62 8.88 3.36
C SER A 105 -14.21 7.92 4.40
N ARG A 106 -14.10 6.61 4.17
CA ARG A 106 -14.49 5.58 5.13
C ARG A 106 -13.44 5.40 6.24
N TRP A 107 -12.17 5.69 5.94
CA TRP A 107 -11.07 5.67 6.90
C TRP A 107 -11.17 6.78 7.94
N GLN A 108 -11.67 7.96 7.56
CA GLN A 108 -11.97 9.05 8.49
C GLN A 108 -13.12 8.70 9.45
N GLU A 109 -14.13 7.96 8.99
CA GLU A 109 -15.20 7.46 9.86
C GLU A 109 -14.70 6.39 10.84
N LEU A 110 -13.76 5.55 10.44
CA LEU A 110 -13.18 4.51 11.29
C LEU A 110 -12.07 5.03 12.21
N SER A 111 -11.35 6.08 11.81
CA SER A 111 -10.33 6.74 12.63
C SER A 111 -10.88 7.85 13.52
N ALA A 112 -12.17 8.11 13.49
CA ALA A 112 -12.88 8.97 14.44
C ALA A 112 -13.05 8.33 15.85
N GLN A 113 -12.55 7.11 16.05
CA GLN A 113 -12.29 6.61 17.40
C GLN A 113 -11.14 7.44 17.99
N PRO A 114 -11.33 8.09 19.16
CA PRO A 114 -10.29 8.89 19.76
C PRO A 114 -9.08 8.00 20.09
N THR A 115 -8.04 8.07 19.27
CA THR A 115 -6.71 7.72 19.75
C THR A 115 -6.36 8.76 20.81
N GLU A 116 -6.08 8.31 22.01
CA GLU A 116 -5.78 9.16 23.19
C GLU A 116 -4.51 10.03 23.05
N SER A 117 -4.06 10.32 21.86
CA SER A 117 -3.05 11.32 21.60
C SER A 117 -3.37 12.08 20.31
N GLY A 118 -3.99 13.24 20.48
CA GLY A 118 -4.29 14.20 19.41
C GLY A 118 -3.06 14.87 18.80
N GLN A 119 -2.00 14.13 18.54
CA GLN A 119 -0.85 14.62 17.79
C GLN A 119 -0.82 13.91 16.44
N THR A 120 -1.18 14.66 15.41
CA THR A 120 -0.83 14.30 14.03
C THR A 120 0.70 14.16 13.97
N PRO A 121 1.27 13.01 13.58
CA PRO A 121 2.69 12.86 13.47
C PRO A 121 3.23 13.91 12.49
N THR A 122 4.03 14.85 12.98
CA THR A 122 4.75 15.78 12.10
C THR A 122 5.94 15.02 11.52
N TYR A 123 5.91 14.73 10.25
CA TYR A 123 7.02 14.07 9.58
C TYR A 123 8.12 15.09 9.29
N PRO A 124 9.40 14.80 9.58
CA PRO A 124 10.49 15.75 9.42
C PRO A 124 10.85 16.06 7.96
N THR A 125 10.29 15.35 7.01
CA THR A 125 10.45 15.67 5.59
C THR A 125 9.12 15.58 4.84
N THR A 126 8.88 16.56 3.99
CA THR A 126 7.76 16.61 3.05
C THR A 126 8.19 16.30 1.62
N ASP A 127 9.48 16.02 1.39
CA ASP A 127 9.99 15.72 0.05
C ASP A 127 9.45 14.37 -0.43
N PRO A 128 8.67 14.34 -1.54
CA PRO A 128 8.01 13.11 -2.02
C PRO A 128 8.99 12.05 -2.54
N ARG A 129 10.28 12.39 -2.73
CA ARG A 129 11.33 11.46 -3.12
C ARG A 129 11.81 10.61 -1.93
N ILE A 130 11.55 11.07 -0.71
CA ILE A 130 11.89 10.34 0.51
C ILE A 130 10.67 9.58 1.00
N LEU A 131 10.79 8.26 1.06
CA LEU A 131 9.85 7.45 1.83
C LEU A 131 10.25 7.55 3.30
N HIS A 132 9.40 8.16 4.11
CA HIS A 132 9.54 8.20 5.56
C HIS A 132 8.49 7.31 6.22
N THR A 133 8.91 6.41 7.09
CA THR A 133 8.01 5.59 7.89
C THR A 133 8.48 5.51 9.34
N ILE A 134 7.53 5.37 10.26
CA ILE A 134 7.79 5.28 11.70
C ILE A 134 7.38 3.91 12.21
N ARG A 135 8.18 3.35 13.10
CA ARG A 135 7.85 2.18 13.91
C ARG A 135 8.06 2.50 15.38
N ARG A 136 7.23 1.94 16.23
CA ARG A 136 7.35 2.03 17.69
C ARG A 136 7.55 0.65 18.27
N SER A 137 8.32 0.58 19.38
CA SER A 137 8.40 -0.63 20.19
C SER A 137 7.02 -0.98 20.76
N ALA A 138 6.83 -2.25 21.11
CA ALA A 138 5.54 -2.73 21.64
C ALA A 138 5.12 -2.01 22.94
N ASP A 139 6.09 -1.57 23.75
CA ASP A 139 5.88 -0.79 24.97
C ASP A 139 5.73 0.73 24.73
N GLY A 140 5.84 1.17 23.48
CA GLY A 140 5.76 2.56 23.07
C GLY A 140 6.97 3.43 23.46
N SER A 141 7.97 2.90 24.15
CA SER A 141 9.10 3.67 24.71
C SER A 141 10.13 4.12 23.68
N THR A 142 10.16 3.42 22.53
CA THR A 142 11.17 3.66 21.48
C THR A 142 10.51 3.89 20.15
N ARG A 143 10.98 4.90 19.42
CA ARG A 143 10.60 5.21 18.05
C ARG A 143 11.76 4.96 17.10
N PHE A 144 11.48 4.39 15.94
CA PHE A 144 12.41 4.23 14.84
C PHE A 144 11.85 4.94 13.62
N ASP A 145 12.61 5.86 13.08
CA ASP A 145 12.32 6.61 11.86
C ASP A 145 13.15 6.06 10.71
N PHE A 146 12.49 5.65 9.64
CA PHE A 146 13.13 5.07 8.45
C PHE A 146 12.99 6.06 7.31
N TYR A 147 14.12 6.47 6.74
CA TYR A 147 14.18 7.34 5.57
C TYR A 147 14.83 6.58 4.42
N LEU A 148 14.15 6.51 3.29
CA LEU A 148 14.63 5.86 2.08
C LEU A 148 14.51 6.81 0.90
N ASN A 149 15.65 7.16 0.27
CA ASN A 149 15.63 7.92 -0.98
C ASN A 149 15.28 6.98 -2.15
N ARG A 150 14.10 7.18 -2.74
CA ARG A 150 13.58 6.41 -3.87
C ARG A 150 13.90 7.05 -5.23
N SER A 151 14.60 8.18 -5.22
CA SER A 151 14.96 8.91 -6.44
C SER A 151 16.38 8.62 -6.90
N ASN A 152 16.71 9.08 -8.10
CA ASN A 152 18.06 9.01 -8.65
C ASN A 152 18.92 10.23 -8.28
N GLN A 153 18.36 11.18 -7.53
CA GLN A 153 19.04 12.42 -7.13
C GLN A 153 19.29 12.44 -5.63
N PRO A 154 20.36 13.04 -5.14
CA PRO A 154 20.55 13.31 -3.73
C PRO A 154 19.42 14.17 -3.15
N VAL A 155 19.00 13.89 -1.92
CA VAL A 155 17.93 14.63 -1.24
C VAL A 155 18.37 14.94 0.19
N ALA A 156 18.32 16.21 0.58
CA ALA A 156 18.59 16.62 1.94
C ALA A 156 17.39 16.31 2.86
N VAL A 157 17.70 15.78 4.05
CA VAL A 157 16.73 15.53 5.12
C VAL A 157 17.25 16.17 6.39
N ASN A 158 16.56 17.20 6.84
CA ASN A 158 16.94 17.99 8.02
C ASN A 158 16.01 17.68 9.20
N GLY A 159 16.43 18.04 10.41
CA GLY A 159 15.60 17.92 11.60
C GLY A 159 15.32 16.47 12.02
N ILE A 160 16.26 15.56 11.74
CA ILE A 160 16.16 14.16 12.17
C ILE A 160 16.29 14.10 13.68
N GLU A 161 15.25 13.58 14.32
CA GLU A 161 15.24 13.36 15.76
C GLU A 161 15.84 12.00 16.12
N GLY A 162 16.63 11.97 17.20
CA GLY A 162 17.20 10.73 17.73
C GLY A 162 18.58 10.39 17.19
N GLU A 163 19.07 9.22 17.56
CA GLU A 163 20.39 8.71 17.21
C GLU A 163 20.31 7.90 15.89
N PRO A 164 21.13 8.23 14.88
CA PRO A 164 21.22 7.41 13.67
C PRO A 164 21.87 6.06 14.00
N ILE A 165 21.14 4.99 13.72
CA ILE A 165 21.61 3.61 13.96
C ILE A 165 21.98 2.87 12.67
N ILE A 166 21.47 3.30 11.54
CA ILE A 166 21.86 2.84 10.20
C ILE A 166 22.03 4.05 9.30
N VAL A 167 23.21 4.18 8.70
CA VAL A 167 23.57 5.23 7.74
C VAL A 167 24.19 4.58 6.52
N TYR A 168 23.40 4.44 5.46
CA TYR A 168 23.85 3.82 4.21
C TYR A 168 23.71 4.80 3.06
N ARG A 169 24.81 5.11 2.39
CA ARG A 169 24.88 6.09 1.29
C ARG A 169 24.36 7.50 1.67
N CYS A 170 24.51 7.86 2.93
CA CYS A 170 24.17 9.19 3.42
C CYS A 170 25.43 9.96 3.78
N GLU A 171 25.40 11.27 3.58
CA GLU A 171 26.45 12.21 3.98
C GLU A 171 25.87 13.11 5.05
N ALA A 172 26.52 13.14 6.23
CA ALA A 172 26.10 14.02 7.31
C ALA A 172 26.60 15.45 7.08
N ASP A 173 25.78 16.44 7.41
CA ASP A 173 26.15 17.84 7.48
C ASP A 173 25.76 18.45 8.82
N THR A 174 25.88 19.77 8.97
CA THR A 174 25.58 20.47 10.22
C THR A 174 24.09 20.55 10.56
N THR A 175 23.20 20.23 9.62
CA THR A 175 21.75 20.40 9.74
C THR A 175 20.99 19.07 9.63
N GLY A 176 21.66 18.03 9.10
CA GLY A 176 21.02 16.74 8.87
C GLY A 176 21.83 15.78 8.01
N TYR A 177 21.19 15.19 7.02
CA TYR A 177 21.81 14.22 6.13
C TYR A 177 21.39 14.48 4.67
N THR A 178 22.35 14.33 3.77
CA THR A 178 22.07 14.18 2.34
C THR A 178 21.99 12.68 2.01
N LEU A 179 20.82 12.22 1.60
CA LEU A 179 20.56 10.85 1.20
C LEU A 179 20.81 10.70 -0.30
N ASN A 180 21.87 10.01 -0.68
CA ASN A 180 22.19 9.69 -2.07
C ASN A 180 21.19 8.67 -2.66
N ARG A 181 21.35 8.30 -3.94
CA ARG A 181 20.49 7.31 -4.59
C ARG A 181 20.43 6.00 -3.80
N ASN A 182 19.21 5.50 -3.52
CA ASN A 182 18.95 4.29 -2.74
C ASN A 182 19.58 4.34 -1.32
N ALA A 183 19.76 5.52 -0.77
CA ALA A 183 20.24 5.69 0.59
C ALA A 183 19.18 5.28 1.60
N ILE A 184 19.64 4.74 2.71
CA ILE A 184 18.82 4.36 3.85
C ILE A 184 19.40 5.02 5.10
N LEU A 185 18.55 5.73 5.83
CA LEU A 185 18.87 6.25 7.15
C LEU A 185 17.81 5.74 8.14
N ILE A 186 18.25 5.18 9.25
CA ILE A 186 17.35 4.80 10.34
C ILE A 186 17.83 5.53 11.60
N ALA A 187 16.94 6.29 12.21
CA ALA A 187 17.18 6.97 13.49
C ALA A 187 16.31 6.36 14.60
N LYS A 188 16.89 6.25 15.79
CA LYS A 188 16.23 5.77 17.02
C LYS A 188 16.05 6.92 17.98
N ALA A 189 14.83 7.15 18.43
CA ALA A 189 14.49 8.14 19.46
C ALA A 189 13.75 7.50 20.63
N SER A 190 13.86 8.09 21.80
CA SER A 190 12.97 7.79 22.93
C SER A 190 11.64 8.52 22.73
N CYS A 191 10.53 7.89 23.12
CA CYS A 191 9.18 8.48 23.07
C CYS A 191 8.83 9.13 24.40
#